data_9e5692aa5f931c2f313869f19c263ce1
#
_entry.id   9e5692aa5f931c2f313869f19c263ce1
#
_cell.length_a   1.000
_cell.length_b   1.000
_cell.length_c   1.000
_cell.angle_alpha   90.00
_cell.angle_beta   90.00
_cell.angle_gamma   90.00
#
_symmetry.space_group_name_H-M   'P 1'
#
loop_
_entity.id
_entity.type
_entity.pdbx_description
1 polymer ?
#
loop_
_entity_poly.entity_id
_entity_poly.type
_entity_poly.pdbx_seq_one_letter_code
_entity_poly.pdbx_strand_id
1 'polypeptide(L)'
;MAKQKFGGDWTEDKLERVRKYLAAYTKIMNKRPYLRYAYIDAFAGTGYREVKQEDNSLPLFPEFDLPAQKFFDGSARIALKVEPRFHKYIFIEKNKKKARELEKLKEEFPEKADDILIINKDANEYLAELCSGDWSKRRAVLFLDPFGMNVTWETVTAIAQTRAIDLWYLFSMGVNRLLKIDGNIDEVNRRKLDKIFGTTDWYDAFYQARGSADLFGEYSWTEKTADGKSIGQYFVDRLETIFPGVAKNPLLLRNSCNSLLFLLCFAAANENAIKPALNIATHILKK
;
A
#
# COMPACT_ATOMS: atom_id res chain seq x y z
N MET A 1 1.76 17.06 -32.50
CA MET A 1 1.01 17.29 -31.24
C MET A 1 1.08 16.02 -30.41
N ALA A 2 1.86 16.00 -29.33
CA ALA A 2 1.98 14.85 -28.46
C ALA A 2 0.67 14.70 -27.67
N LYS A 3 0.00 13.54 -27.82
CA LYS A 3 -1.16 13.18 -27.00
C LYS A 3 -0.68 12.97 -25.56
N GLN A 4 -1.03 13.90 -24.66
CA GLN A 4 -0.87 13.71 -23.22
C GLN A 4 -1.70 12.49 -22.80
N LYS A 5 -1.04 11.40 -22.40
CA LYS A 5 -1.65 10.24 -21.73
C LYS A 5 -1.93 10.65 -20.28
N PHE A 6 -3.18 10.91 -19.95
CA PHE A 6 -3.64 11.10 -18.58
C PHE A 6 -3.96 9.74 -17.96
N GLY A 7 -3.52 9.54 -16.73
CA GLY A 7 -3.54 8.26 -16.03
C GLY A 7 -2.16 7.61 -16.19
N GLY A 8 -1.22 7.99 -15.30
CA GLY A 8 0.19 7.82 -15.60
C GLY A 8 0.64 6.37 -15.70
N ASP A 9 1.68 6.15 -16.48
CA ASP A 9 2.44 4.89 -16.64
C ASP A 9 2.78 4.20 -15.30
N TRP A 10 2.79 4.98 -14.19
CA TRP A 10 3.06 4.47 -12.83
C TRP A 10 2.01 3.49 -12.30
N THR A 11 0.75 3.61 -12.74
CA THR A 11 -0.30 2.68 -12.28
C THR A 11 -0.18 1.33 -12.98
N GLU A 12 0.12 1.33 -14.27
CA GLU A 12 0.38 0.11 -15.02
C GLU A 12 1.65 -0.56 -14.49
N ASP A 13 2.70 0.23 -14.22
CA ASP A 13 3.96 -0.27 -13.67
C ASP A 13 3.79 -0.95 -12.30
N LYS A 14 3.07 -0.31 -11.36
CA LYS A 14 2.80 -0.91 -10.04
C LYS A 14 2.04 -2.24 -10.17
N LEU A 15 0.96 -2.27 -10.96
CA LEU A 15 0.13 -3.45 -11.12
C LEU A 15 0.85 -4.59 -11.85
N GLU A 16 1.67 -4.28 -12.85
CA GLU A 16 2.50 -5.27 -13.53
C GLU A 16 3.54 -5.89 -12.59
N ARG A 17 4.11 -5.10 -11.69
CA ARG A 17 5.05 -5.63 -10.67
C ARG A 17 4.36 -6.55 -9.70
N VAL A 18 3.19 -6.16 -9.19
CA VAL A 18 2.37 -7.03 -8.34
C VAL A 18 2.01 -8.32 -9.09
N ARG A 19 1.55 -8.23 -10.33
CA ARG A 19 1.23 -9.40 -11.19
C ARG A 19 2.42 -10.36 -11.31
N LYS A 20 3.62 -9.84 -11.60
CA LYS A 20 4.84 -10.66 -11.71
C LYS A 20 5.13 -11.41 -10.41
N TYR A 21 4.97 -10.73 -9.27
CA TYR A 21 5.15 -11.36 -7.97
C TYR A 21 4.11 -12.46 -7.74
N LEU A 22 2.83 -12.17 -7.96
CA LEU A 22 1.75 -13.14 -7.80
C LEU A 22 1.99 -14.40 -8.63
N ALA A 23 2.42 -14.25 -9.90
CA ALA A 23 2.72 -15.37 -10.78
C ALA A 23 3.93 -16.20 -10.29
N ALA A 24 4.96 -15.58 -9.74
CA ALA A 24 6.09 -16.30 -9.16
C ALA A 24 5.69 -17.00 -7.84
N TYR A 25 4.93 -16.30 -7.00
CA TYR A 25 4.44 -16.81 -5.72
C TYR A 25 3.58 -18.06 -5.90
N THR A 26 2.57 -18.00 -6.77
CA THR A 26 1.67 -19.15 -7.00
C THR A 26 2.39 -20.36 -7.56
N LYS A 27 3.39 -20.19 -8.44
CA LYS A 27 4.25 -21.28 -8.93
C LYS A 27 5.03 -21.97 -7.82
N ILE A 28 5.51 -21.20 -6.84
CA ILE A 28 6.23 -21.75 -5.67
C ILE A 28 5.25 -22.46 -4.74
N MET A 29 4.12 -21.83 -4.45
CA MET A 29 3.13 -22.35 -3.51
C MET A 29 2.40 -23.58 -4.04
N ASN A 30 2.18 -23.70 -5.35
CA ASN A 30 1.57 -24.87 -5.96
C ASN A 30 2.38 -26.16 -5.76
N LYS A 31 3.69 -26.04 -5.46
CA LYS A 31 4.55 -27.19 -5.09
C LYS A 31 4.41 -27.59 -3.61
N ARG A 32 3.52 -26.95 -2.85
CA ARG A 32 3.33 -27.16 -1.41
C ARG A 32 1.86 -27.47 -1.10
N PRO A 33 1.34 -28.65 -1.49
CA PRO A 33 -0.09 -28.98 -1.45
C PRO A 33 -0.69 -28.98 -0.03
N TYR A 34 0.16 -29.03 1.00
CA TYR A 34 -0.26 -28.96 2.41
C TYR A 34 -0.57 -27.55 2.89
N LEU A 35 -0.24 -26.49 2.11
CA LEU A 35 -0.54 -25.12 2.42
C LEU A 35 -1.73 -24.62 1.59
N ARG A 36 -2.58 -23.83 2.23
CA ARG A 36 -3.61 -23.04 1.55
C ARG A 36 -3.11 -21.61 1.39
N TYR A 37 -3.30 -21.01 0.21
CA TYR A 37 -2.82 -19.65 -0.02
C TYR A 37 -3.87 -18.79 -0.71
N ALA A 38 -3.93 -17.53 -0.28
CA ALA A 38 -4.90 -16.54 -0.72
C ALA A 38 -4.24 -15.29 -1.29
N TYR A 39 -4.96 -14.60 -2.14
CA TYR A 39 -4.71 -13.20 -2.47
C TYR A 39 -5.70 -12.32 -1.70
N ILE A 40 -5.21 -11.23 -1.11
CA ILE A 40 -6.01 -10.27 -0.34
C ILE A 40 -5.78 -8.89 -0.94
N ASP A 41 -6.85 -8.21 -1.34
CA ASP A 41 -6.84 -6.81 -1.77
C ASP A 41 -7.66 -6.01 -0.76
N ALA A 42 -6.98 -5.18 0.01
CA ALA A 42 -7.60 -4.48 1.12
C ALA A 42 -8.35 -3.20 0.72
N PHE A 43 -8.18 -2.75 -0.53
CA PHE A 43 -8.82 -1.56 -1.09
C PHE A 43 -9.24 -1.81 -2.53
N ALA A 44 -10.03 -2.85 -2.74
CA ALA A 44 -10.29 -3.42 -4.06
C ALA A 44 -11.07 -2.51 -5.03
N GLY A 45 -11.71 -1.44 -4.53
CA GLY A 45 -12.46 -0.50 -5.35
C GLY A 45 -13.67 -1.17 -6.02
N THR A 46 -13.88 -0.87 -7.31
CA THR A 46 -14.91 -1.54 -8.15
C THR A 46 -14.32 -2.70 -8.94
N GLY A 47 -13.02 -2.93 -8.85
CA GLY A 47 -12.30 -3.77 -9.79
C GLY A 47 -12.21 -3.17 -11.21
N TYR A 48 -12.90 -2.05 -11.47
CA TYR A 48 -12.80 -1.18 -12.63
C TYR A 48 -12.37 0.22 -12.20
N ARG A 49 -11.70 0.94 -13.06
CA ARG A 49 -11.49 2.38 -12.89
C ARG A 49 -12.58 3.13 -13.63
N GLU A 50 -13.58 3.59 -12.90
CA GLU A 50 -14.43 4.71 -13.32
C GLU A 50 -14.11 5.92 -12.45
N VAL A 51 -13.78 7.02 -13.11
CA VAL A 51 -13.77 8.34 -12.48
C VAL A 51 -15.13 8.97 -12.77
N LYS A 52 -16.02 8.96 -11.79
CA LYS A 52 -17.10 9.94 -11.68
C LYS A 52 -17.02 10.61 -10.33
N GLN A 53 -16.83 11.93 -10.39
CA GLN A 53 -17.06 12.84 -9.27
C GLN A 53 -18.48 12.69 -8.76
N GLU A 54 -18.63 12.30 -7.49
CA GLU A 54 -19.73 12.68 -6.61
C GLU A 54 -19.34 12.34 -5.18
N ASP A 55 -18.53 13.22 -4.59
CA ASP A 55 -18.54 13.44 -3.14
C ASP A 55 -17.93 14.81 -2.86
N ASN A 56 -18.71 15.71 -2.23
CA ASN A 56 -18.33 17.07 -1.87
C ASN A 56 -17.28 17.16 -0.73
N SER A 57 -16.49 16.16 -0.52
CA SER A 57 -15.27 16.27 0.25
C SER A 57 -14.18 16.79 -0.70
N LEU A 58 -13.62 17.96 -0.40
CA LEU A 58 -12.43 18.46 -1.08
C LEU A 58 -11.43 17.31 -1.20
N PRO A 59 -11.05 16.92 -2.42
CA PRO A 59 -10.11 15.82 -2.60
C PRO A 59 -8.83 16.18 -1.87
N LEU A 60 -8.37 15.29 -1.01
CA LEU A 60 -7.12 15.46 -0.28
C LEU A 60 -5.94 15.66 -1.25
N PHE A 61 -6.17 15.33 -2.53
CA PHE A 61 -5.23 15.40 -3.64
C PHE A 61 -5.95 15.80 -4.93
N PRO A 62 -6.18 17.10 -5.21
CA PRO A 62 -6.83 17.56 -6.44
C PRO A 62 -6.14 17.07 -7.73
N GLU A 63 -4.84 16.77 -7.64
CA GLU A 63 -4.03 16.29 -8.76
C GLU A 63 -4.26 14.80 -9.10
N PHE A 64 -5.02 14.08 -8.26
CA PHE A 64 -5.35 12.67 -8.45
C PHE A 64 -6.72 12.43 -9.07
N ASP A 65 -7.55 13.46 -9.21
CA ASP A 65 -8.81 13.42 -9.95
C ASP A 65 -8.53 13.52 -11.45
N LEU A 66 -7.97 12.46 -12.03
CA LEU A 66 -7.76 12.37 -13.46
C LEU A 66 -8.80 11.45 -14.10
N PRO A 67 -9.51 11.92 -15.15
CA PRO A 67 -10.48 11.10 -15.85
C PRO A 67 -9.77 10.01 -16.64
N ALA A 68 -9.74 8.79 -16.10
CA ALA A 68 -9.28 7.63 -16.83
C ALA A 68 -10.49 6.90 -17.42
N GLN A 69 -10.98 7.35 -18.55
CA GLN A 69 -11.82 6.56 -19.43
C GLN A 69 -10.95 5.64 -20.27
N LYS A 70 -10.43 4.56 -19.65
CA LYS A 70 -10.07 3.31 -20.33
C LYS A 70 -10.19 2.22 -19.29
N PHE A 71 -10.88 1.15 -19.65
CA PHE A 71 -11.02 -0.05 -18.85
C PHE A 71 -9.64 -0.72 -18.68
N PHE A 72 -8.97 -0.42 -17.58
CA PHE A 72 -7.80 -1.18 -17.17
C PHE A 72 -8.23 -2.20 -16.12
N ASP A 73 -7.68 -3.40 -16.21
CA ASP A 73 -7.82 -4.40 -15.17
C ASP A 73 -7.34 -3.80 -13.84
N GLY A 74 -8.23 -3.72 -12.85
CA GLY A 74 -7.85 -3.40 -11.48
C GLY A 74 -7.04 -4.56 -10.87
N SER A 75 -6.46 -4.33 -9.69
CA SER A 75 -5.69 -5.32 -8.93
C SER A 75 -6.42 -6.65 -8.74
N ALA A 76 -7.73 -6.60 -8.48
CA ALA A 76 -8.59 -7.77 -8.33
C ALA A 76 -8.60 -8.67 -9.59
N ARG A 77 -8.82 -8.09 -10.78
CA ARG A 77 -8.82 -8.85 -12.04
C ARG A 77 -7.45 -9.40 -12.37
N ILE A 78 -6.41 -8.63 -12.13
CA ILE A 78 -5.02 -9.08 -12.32
C ILE A 78 -4.75 -10.33 -11.50
N ALA A 79 -5.16 -10.34 -10.23
CA ALA A 79 -4.98 -11.50 -9.37
C ALA A 79 -5.79 -12.72 -9.84
N LEU A 80 -7.03 -12.50 -10.31
CA LEU A 80 -7.89 -13.55 -10.85
C LEU A 80 -7.34 -14.16 -12.14
N LYS A 81 -6.57 -13.42 -12.94
CA LYS A 81 -5.93 -13.92 -14.18
C LYS A 81 -4.60 -14.63 -13.94
N VAL A 82 -4.07 -14.63 -12.72
CA VAL A 82 -2.79 -15.32 -12.43
C VAL A 82 -2.97 -16.83 -12.37
N GLU A 83 -2.03 -17.55 -13.02
CA GLU A 83 -1.94 -19.00 -12.95
C GLU A 83 -0.53 -19.45 -12.50
N PRO A 84 -0.46 -20.52 -11.67
CA PRO A 84 -1.55 -21.27 -11.03
C PRO A 84 -2.42 -20.39 -10.14
N ARG A 85 -3.73 -20.71 -10.03
CA ARG A 85 -4.70 -19.91 -9.28
C ARG A 85 -4.47 -19.93 -7.77
N PHE A 86 -4.91 -18.90 -7.07
CA PHE A 86 -5.04 -18.92 -5.61
C PHE A 86 -6.22 -19.82 -5.17
N HIS A 87 -6.16 -20.31 -3.93
CA HIS A 87 -7.26 -21.09 -3.35
C HIS A 87 -8.40 -20.20 -2.86
N LYS A 88 -8.10 -18.90 -2.55
CA LYS A 88 -9.09 -17.90 -2.18
C LYS A 88 -8.63 -16.52 -2.64
N TYR A 89 -9.60 -15.67 -2.96
CA TYR A 89 -9.43 -14.27 -3.28
C TYR A 89 -10.31 -13.46 -2.35
N ILE A 90 -9.74 -12.55 -1.57
CA ILE A 90 -10.44 -11.73 -0.59
C ILE A 90 -10.34 -10.28 -1.02
N PHE A 91 -11.47 -9.69 -1.38
CA PHE A 91 -11.58 -8.31 -1.82
C PHE A 91 -12.33 -7.51 -0.77
N ILE A 92 -11.65 -6.52 -0.16
CA ILE A 92 -12.21 -5.69 0.90
C ILE A 92 -12.51 -4.32 0.31
N GLU A 93 -13.73 -3.86 0.49
CA GLU A 93 -14.19 -2.54 0.04
C GLU A 93 -15.22 -1.97 1.02
N LYS A 94 -14.93 -0.79 1.60
CA LYS A 94 -15.81 -0.14 2.57
C LYS A 94 -17.08 0.44 1.93
N ASN A 95 -16.97 0.93 0.70
CA ASN A 95 -18.10 1.51 0.00
C ASN A 95 -19.03 0.41 -0.54
N LYS A 96 -20.28 0.39 -0.04
CA LYS A 96 -21.28 -0.62 -0.38
C LYS A 96 -21.60 -0.70 -1.88
N LYS A 97 -21.60 0.45 -2.59
CA LYS A 97 -21.86 0.48 -4.04
C LYS A 97 -20.70 -0.20 -4.78
N LYS A 98 -19.45 0.13 -4.42
CA LYS A 98 -18.26 -0.48 -5.03
C LYS A 98 -18.16 -1.97 -4.71
N ALA A 99 -18.47 -2.37 -3.47
CA ALA A 99 -18.50 -3.79 -3.09
C ALA A 99 -19.52 -4.60 -3.93
N ARG A 100 -20.70 -4.01 -4.24
CA ARG A 100 -21.67 -4.65 -5.14
C ARG A 100 -21.15 -4.79 -6.58
N GLU A 101 -20.36 -3.83 -7.06
CA GLU A 101 -19.73 -3.95 -8.38
C GLU A 101 -18.70 -5.09 -8.44
N LEU A 102 -17.97 -5.32 -7.33
CA LEU A 102 -17.04 -6.44 -7.24
C LEU A 102 -17.71 -7.80 -7.35
N GLU A 103 -19.01 -7.94 -7.00
CA GLU A 103 -19.74 -9.22 -7.16
C GLU A 103 -19.80 -9.67 -8.63
N LYS A 104 -19.74 -8.75 -9.60
CA LYS A 104 -19.66 -9.06 -11.01
C LYS A 104 -18.42 -9.87 -11.38
N LEU A 105 -17.36 -9.81 -10.56
CA LEU A 105 -16.18 -10.66 -10.77
C LEU A 105 -16.50 -12.16 -10.71
N LYS A 106 -17.51 -12.57 -9.94
CA LYS A 106 -17.97 -13.95 -9.89
C LYS A 106 -18.60 -14.41 -11.19
N GLU A 107 -19.29 -13.50 -11.88
CA GLU A 107 -19.90 -13.74 -13.20
C GLU A 107 -18.82 -13.76 -14.31
N GLU A 108 -17.80 -12.91 -14.19
CA GLU A 108 -16.70 -12.83 -15.16
C GLU A 108 -15.68 -13.99 -15.02
N PHE A 109 -15.56 -14.57 -13.82
CA PHE A 109 -14.66 -15.68 -13.52
C PHE A 109 -15.44 -16.83 -12.85
N PRO A 110 -16.36 -17.47 -13.57
CA PRO A 110 -17.29 -18.46 -12.99
C PRO A 110 -16.56 -19.66 -12.40
N GLU A 111 -15.40 -20.03 -12.97
CA GLU A 111 -14.57 -21.13 -12.46
C GLU A 111 -13.85 -20.82 -11.13
N LYS A 112 -13.89 -19.56 -10.69
CA LYS A 112 -13.30 -19.07 -9.43
C LYS A 112 -14.35 -18.46 -8.50
N ALA A 113 -15.63 -18.45 -8.90
CA ALA A 113 -16.71 -17.76 -8.18
C ALA A 113 -16.82 -18.18 -6.70
N ASP A 114 -16.73 -19.48 -6.41
CA ASP A 114 -16.78 -20.01 -5.03
C ASP A 114 -15.54 -19.67 -4.19
N ASP A 115 -14.47 -19.23 -4.84
CA ASP A 115 -13.22 -18.84 -4.18
C ASP A 115 -13.09 -17.32 -3.99
N ILE A 116 -14.03 -16.55 -4.54
CA ILE A 116 -14.07 -15.08 -4.40
C ILE A 116 -14.90 -14.70 -3.19
N LEU A 117 -14.28 -14.00 -2.25
CA LEU A 117 -14.92 -13.43 -1.06
C LEU A 117 -14.89 -11.90 -1.15
N ILE A 118 -16.06 -11.28 -1.13
CA ILE A 118 -16.19 -9.82 -1.13
C ILE A 118 -16.64 -9.37 0.25
N ILE A 119 -15.85 -8.51 0.86
CA ILE A 119 -16.01 -8.06 2.26
C ILE A 119 -16.32 -6.57 2.25
N ASN A 120 -17.58 -6.23 2.62
CA ASN A 120 -17.98 -4.84 2.76
C ASN A 120 -17.77 -4.35 4.19
N LYS A 121 -16.50 -4.08 4.56
CA LYS A 121 -16.06 -3.58 5.86
C LYS A 121 -14.93 -2.55 5.67
N ASP A 122 -14.58 -1.85 6.75
CA ASP A 122 -13.33 -1.10 6.81
C ASP A 122 -12.14 -2.06 6.76
N ALA A 123 -11.10 -1.70 6.00
CA ALA A 123 -9.94 -2.57 5.80
C ALA A 123 -9.17 -2.83 7.09
N ASN A 124 -8.99 -1.81 7.94
CA ASN A 124 -8.25 -1.97 9.20
C ASN A 124 -8.99 -2.92 10.16
N GLU A 125 -10.30 -2.74 10.29
CA GLU A 125 -11.14 -3.60 11.15
C GLU A 125 -11.10 -5.05 10.68
N TYR A 126 -11.35 -5.29 9.39
CA TYR A 126 -11.38 -6.65 8.86
C TYR A 126 -10.02 -7.32 8.87
N LEU A 127 -8.93 -6.60 8.55
CA LEU A 127 -7.59 -7.16 8.60
C LEU A 127 -7.15 -7.50 10.02
N ALA A 128 -7.53 -6.72 11.04
CA ALA A 128 -7.27 -7.06 12.43
C ALA A 128 -7.97 -8.38 12.81
N GLU A 129 -9.24 -8.56 12.43
CA GLU A 129 -10.00 -9.80 12.62
C GLU A 129 -9.35 -10.97 11.86
N LEU A 130 -9.04 -10.80 10.58
CA LEU A 130 -8.46 -11.85 9.74
C LEU A 130 -7.09 -12.30 10.25
N CYS A 131 -6.24 -11.35 10.65
CA CYS A 131 -4.88 -11.64 11.13
C CYS A 131 -4.85 -12.35 12.49
N SER A 132 -5.88 -12.22 13.32
CA SER A 132 -6.00 -12.94 14.60
C SER A 132 -6.30 -14.44 14.43
N GLY A 133 -6.62 -14.88 13.22
CA GLY A 133 -6.93 -16.28 12.93
C GLY A 133 -5.70 -17.21 12.93
N ASP A 134 -5.94 -18.51 12.72
CA ASP A 134 -4.87 -19.50 12.58
C ASP A 134 -4.21 -19.43 11.20
N TRP A 135 -2.91 -19.12 11.17
CA TRP A 135 -2.07 -19.03 9.97
C TRP A 135 -1.08 -20.19 9.83
N SER A 136 -1.15 -21.20 10.65
CA SER A 136 -0.20 -22.34 10.67
C SER A 136 -0.07 -23.04 9.30
N LYS A 137 -1.21 -23.28 8.63
CA LYS A 137 -1.31 -23.91 7.30
C LYS A 137 -1.78 -22.94 6.20
N ARG A 138 -1.86 -21.66 6.50
CA ARG A 138 -2.32 -20.62 5.57
C ARG A 138 -1.20 -19.67 5.21
N ARG A 139 -1.24 -19.16 3.99
CA ARG A 139 -0.33 -18.14 3.49
C ARG A 139 -1.11 -17.14 2.66
N ALA A 140 -0.63 -15.92 2.54
CA ALA A 140 -1.26 -14.96 1.63
C ALA A 140 -0.25 -14.00 1.03
N VAL A 141 -0.65 -13.42 -0.10
CA VAL A 141 -0.12 -12.15 -0.58
C VAL A 141 -1.20 -11.10 -0.37
N LEU A 142 -0.87 -10.04 0.35
CA LEU A 142 -1.77 -8.94 0.65
C LEU A 142 -1.30 -7.67 -0.06
N PHE A 143 -2.22 -7.02 -0.76
CA PHE A 143 -1.99 -5.75 -1.43
C PHE A 143 -2.74 -4.64 -0.70
N LEU A 144 -1.99 -3.66 -0.20
CA LEU A 144 -2.50 -2.42 0.39
C LEU A 144 -2.31 -1.29 -0.62
N ASP A 145 -3.38 -0.88 -1.27
CA ASP A 145 -3.45 0.28 -2.16
C ASP A 145 -4.45 1.30 -1.61
N PRO A 146 -4.17 1.90 -0.43
CA PRO A 146 -5.14 2.74 0.25
C PRO A 146 -5.41 4.03 -0.52
N PHE A 147 -6.67 4.44 -0.53
CA PHE A 147 -7.01 5.79 -0.93
C PHE A 147 -6.54 6.77 0.14
N GLY A 148 -5.43 7.46 -0.12
CA GLY A 148 -4.82 8.37 0.84
C GLY A 148 -3.98 7.66 1.92
N MET A 149 -4.18 8.02 3.18
CA MET A 149 -3.39 7.58 4.33
C MET A 149 -4.27 6.85 5.37
N ASN A 150 -5.02 5.85 4.92
CA ASN A 150 -6.06 5.20 5.71
C ASN A 150 -5.64 3.89 6.39
N VAL A 151 -4.40 3.43 6.17
CA VAL A 151 -3.87 2.24 6.84
C VAL A 151 -3.18 2.66 8.13
N THR A 152 -3.57 2.05 9.24
CA THR A 152 -2.93 2.30 10.54
C THR A 152 -1.75 1.36 10.75
N TRP A 153 -0.79 1.79 11.58
CA TRP A 153 0.38 0.97 11.90
C TRP A 153 0.00 -0.31 12.66
N GLU A 154 -1.06 -0.26 13.47
CA GLU A 154 -1.60 -1.45 14.15
C GLU A 154 -2.01 -2.52 13.14
N THR A 155 -2.63 -2.12 12.03
CA THR A 155 -3.00 -3.04 10.94
C THR A 155 -1.75 -3.66 10.30
N VAL A 156 -0.73 -2.85 10.02
CA VAL A 156 0.54 -3.34 9.45
C VAL A 156 1.24 -4.31 10.42
N THR A 157 1.20 -4.00 11.72
CA THR A 157 1.74 -4.86 12.78
C THR A 157 0.98 -6.20 12.87
N ALA A 158 -0.35 -6.15 12.83
CA ALA A 158 -1.17 -7.38 12.84
C ALA A 158 -0.84 -8.30 11.64
N ILE A 159 -0.63 -7.72 10.46
CA ILE A 159 -0.20 -8.46 9.26
C ILE A 159 1.16 -9.14 9.50
N ALA A 160 2.14 -8.41 10.02
CA ALA A 160 3.47 -8.93 10.31
C ALA A 160 3.43 -10.08 11.34
N GLN A 161 2.61 -9.96 12.38
CA GLN A 161 2.45 -10.95 13.45
C GLN A 161 1.89 -12.29 12.97
N THR A 162 1.21 -12.35 11.83
CA THR A 162 0.75 -13.63 11.24
C THR A 162 1.92 -14.54 10.86
N ARG A 163 3.10 -14.00 10.58
CA ARG A 163 4.27 -14.71 10.04
C ARG A 163 3.98 -15.53 8.78
N ALA A 164 2.96 -15.14 8.03
CA ALA A 164 2.40 -15.92 6.94
C ALA A 164 2.02 -15.10 5.70
N ILE A 165 2.04 -13.76 5.80
CA ILE A 165 1.56 -12.86 4.76
C ILE A 165 2.73 -12.09 4.15
N ASP A 166 2.85 -12.15 2.82
CA ASP A 166 3.73 -11.26 2.06
C ASP A 166 2.94 -9.99 1.71
N LEU A 167 3.47 -8.85 2.11
CA LEU A 167 2.82 -7.55 1.99
C LEU A 167 3.39 -6.74 0.83
N TRP A 168 2.53 -6.31 -0.08
CA TRP A 168 2.75 -5.23 -1.02
C TRP A 168 2.01 -3.99 -0.55
N TYR A 169 2.73 -2.92 -0.24
CA TYR A 169 2.14 -1.69 0.30
C TYR A 169 2.48 -0.49 -0.57
N LEU A 170 1.44 0.16 -1.10
CA LEU A 170 1.55 1.43 -1.79
C LEU A 170 1.48 2.57 -0.78
N PHE A 171 2.63 2.95 -0.24
CA PHE A 171 2.73 4.02 0.75
C PHE A 171 2.62 5.40 0.07
N SER A 172 1.69 6.23 0.54
CA SER A 172 1.44 7.56 -0.02
C SER A 172 2.46 8.58 0.48
N MET A 173 3.17 9.23 -0.46
CA MET A 173 4.03 10.37 -0.16
C MET A 173 3.27 11.66 0.16
N GLY A 174 1.95 11.61 0.13
CA GLY A 174 1.07 12.66 0.64
C GLY A 174 1.32 13.01 2.11
N VAL A 175 1.93 12.12 2.89
CA VAL A 175 2.41 12.42 4.26
C VAL A 175 3.31 13.65 4.30
N ASN A 176 4.10 13.89 3.26
CA ASN A 176 5.00 15.04 3.15
C ASN A 176 4.25 16.38 3.21
N ARG A 177 2.99 16.42 2.77
CA ARG A 177 2.16 17.65 2.80
C ARG A 177 1.65 17.98 4.20
N LEU A 178 1.59 17.00 5.09
CA LEU A 178 1.20 17.21 6.49
C LEU A 178 2.37 17.77 7.31
N LEU A 179 3.60 17.61 6.82
CA LEU A 179 4.83 18.02 7.47
C LEU A 179 5.15 19.47 7.07
N LYS A 180 4.72 20.44 7.90
CA LYS A 180 5.03 21.87 7.68
C LYS A 180 6.50 22.17 7.89
N ILE A 181 7.02 23.18 7.18
CA ILE A 181 8.44 23.55 7.20
C ILE A 181 8.89 23.99 8.60
N ASP A 182 8.04 24.69 9.33
CA ASP A 182 8.28 25.24 10.67
C ASP A 182 8.02 24.25 11.82
N GLY A 183 7.65 23.01 11.50
CA GLY A 183 7.32 21.98 12.51
C GLY A 183 6.01 22.21 13.26
N ASN A 184 5.28 23.28 12.97
CA ASN A 184 4.02 23.60 13.63
C ASN A 184 2.85 22.80 13.00
N ILE A 185 2.78 21.52 13.34
CA ILE A 185 1.76 20.60 12.83
C ILE A 185 0.58 20.60 13.80
N ASP A 186 -0.61 20.83 13.28
CA ASP A 186 -1.84 20.78 14.08
C ASP A 186 -2.08 19.37 14.64
N GLU A 187 -2.82 19.30 15.73
CA GLU A 187 -3.06 18.08 16.50
C GLU A 187 -3.72 16.96 15.66
N VAL A 188 -4.62 17.32 14.74
CA VAL A 188 -5.31 16.35 13.88
C VAL A 188 -4.32 15.66 12.94
N ASN A 189 -3.45 16.46 12.29
CA ASN A 189 -2.42 15.93 11.39
C ASN A 189 -1.33 15.19 12.16
N ARG A 190 -0.95 15.64 13.37
CA ARG A 190 -0.01 14.93 14.23
C ARG A 190 -0.52 13.54 14.58
N ARG A 191 -1.74 13.42 15.09
CA ARG A 191 -2.37 12.10 15.38
C ARG A 191 -2.48 11.21 14.16
N LYS A 192 -2.69 11.79 12.98
CA LYS A 192 -2.73 11.03 11.73
C LYS A 192 -1.36 10.46 11.38
N LEU A 193 -0.31 11.25 11.53
CA LEU A 193 1.07 10.82 11.32
C LEU A 193 1.48 9.75 12.34
N ASP A 194 1.13 9.93 13.63
CA ASP A 194 1.36 8.95 14.68
C ASP A 194 0.72 7.59 14.34
N LYS A 195 -0.53 7.60 13.83
CA LYS A 195 -1.21 6.38 13.39
C LYS A 195 -0.56 5.71 12.19
N ILE A 196 -0.04 6.50 11.24
CA ILE A 196 0.60 5.97 10.03
C ILE A 196 1.96 5.35 10.35
N PHE A 197 2.77 6.04 11.18
CA PHE A 197 4.11 5.58 11.53
C PHE A 197 4.15 4.68 12.77
N GLY A 198 3.08 4.64 13.57
CA GLY A 198 2.97 3.85 14.79
C GLY A 198 3.90 4.30 15.92
N THR A 199 4.36 5.54 15.89
CA THR A 199 5.26 6.16 16.86
C THR A 199 5.19 7.67 16.72
N THR A 200 5.67 8.41 17.72
CA THR A 200 5.86 9.87 17.67
C THR A 200 7.28 10.25 17.22
N ASP A 201 8.21 9.30 17.14
CA ASP A 201 9.64 9.52 16.85
C ASP A 201 9.89 10.08 15.44
N TRP A 202 8.88 9.99 14.55
CA TRP A 202 8.94 10.61 13.22
C TRP A 202 9.19 12.12 13.30
N TYR A 203 8.75 12.78 14.40
CA TYR A 203 8.95 14.21 14.55
C TYR A 203 10.45 14.53 14.68
N ASP A 204 11.14 13.85 15.57
CA ASP A 204 12.59 14.06 15.79
C ASP A 204 13.41 13.59 14.58
N ALA A 205 12.93 12.57 13.84
CA ALA A 205 13.55 12.11 12.62
C ALA A 205 13.43 13.11 11.45
N PHE A 206 12.39 13.94 11.44
CA PHE A 206 12.08 14.84 10.32
C PHE A 206 12.36 16.31 10.58
N TYR A 207 12.59 16.68 11.84
CA TYR A 207 12.78 18.07 12.27
C TYR A 207 14.01 18.22 13.13
N GLN A 208 14.62 19.40 13.05
CA GLN A 208 15.73 19.80 13.92
C GLN A 208 15.48 21.16 14.52
N ALA A 209 15.83 21.30 15.80
CA ALA A 209 15.91 22.60 16.42
C ALA A 209 17.12 23.36 15.86
N ARG A 210 16.91 24.60 15.49
CA ARG A 210 17.94 25.55 15.06
C ARG A 210 17.97 26.72 16.03
N GLY A 211 19.09 27.34 16.16
CA GLY A 211 19.26 28.55 16.97
C GLY A 211 20.25 29.49 16.32
N SER A 212 20.05 30.78 16.56
CA SER A 212 20.97 31.85 16.21
C SER A 212 20.97 32.87 17.34
N ALA A 213 22.08 33.53 17.55
CA ALA A 213 22.19 34.63 18.48
C ALA A 213 22.63 35.90 17.73
N ASP A 214 22.01 37.02 18.02
CA ASP A 214 22.40 38.32 17.51
C ASP A 214 22.43 39.38 18.64
N LEU A 215 22.57 40.67 18.26
CA LEU A 215 22.60 41.80 19.20
C LEU A 215 21.31 41.96 20.01
N PHE A 216 20.17 41.36 19.57
CA PHE A 216 18.88 41.47 20.17
C PHE A 216 18.47 40.24 21.01
N GLY A 217 19.31 39.17 21.00
CA GLY A 217 19.08 37.97 21.81
C GLY A 217 19.30 36.66 21.06
N GLU A 218 18.91 35.57 21.74
CA GLU A 218 18.94 34.23 21.21
C GLU A 218 17.56 33.88 20.62
N TYR A 219 17.55 33.30 19.40
CA TYR A 219 16.36 32.84 18.72
C TYR A 219 16.46 31.35 18.48
N SER A 220 15.38 30.64 18.73
CA SER A 220 15.30 29.22 18.37
C SER A 220 14.08 29.00 17.49
N TRP A 221 14.23 28.14 16.48
CA TRP A 221 13.14 27.68 15.62
C TRP A 221 13.31 26.21 15.28
N THR A 222 12.22 25.60 14.86
CA THR A 222 12.26 24.24 14.33
C THR A 222 12.26 24.29 12.81
N GLU A 223 13.08 23.46 12.19
CA GLU A 223 13.20 23.36 10.74
C GLU A 223 13.01 21.92 10.30
N LYS A 224 12.18 21.72 9.25
CA LYS A 224 12.05 20.43 8.60
C LYS A 224 13.30 20.12 7.79
N THR A 225 13.98 19.03 8.15
CA THR A 225 15.18 18.55 7.46
C THR A 225 14.88 17.38 6.51
N ALA A 226 13.75 16.68 6.72
CA ALA A 226 13.37 15.53 5.92
C ALA A 226 12.83 15.94 4.56
N ASP A 227 13.38 15.33 3.52
CA ASP A 227 12.83 15.34 2.14
C ASP A 227 11.99 14.09 1.86
N GLY A 228 11.42 13.99 0.66
CA GLY A 228 10.62 12.82 0.30
C GLY A 228 11.41 11.50 0.30
N LYS A 229 12.73 11.53 0.10
CA LYS A 229 13.56 10.34 0.12
C LYS A 229 13.79 9.85 1.56
N SER A 230 14.12 10.74 2.46
CA SER A 230 14.33 10.42 3.89
C SER A 230 13.03 9.97 4.57
N ILE A 231 11.89 10.59 4.24
CA ILE A 231 10.56 10.13 4.72
C ILE A 231 10.28 8.70 4.22
N GLY A 232 10.55 8.43 2.95
CA GLY A 232 10.38 7.08 2.39
C GLY A 232 11.30 6.06 3.02
N GLN A 233 12.56 6.40 3.27
CA GLN A 233 13.51 5.52 3.96
C GLN A 233 13.06 5.25 5.39
N TYR A 234 12.64 6.28 6.13
CA TYR A 234 12.10 6.12 7.47
C TYR A 234 10.93 5.12 7.50
N PHE A 235 10.02 5.19 6.52
CA PHE A 235 8.92 4.23 6.44
C PHE A 235 9.42 2.79 6.18
N VAL A 236 10.43 2.60 5.32
CA VAL A 236 11.05 1.28 5.09
C VAL A 236 11.72 0.77 6.37
N ASP A 237 12.45 1.62 7.08
CA ASP A 237 13.10 1.27 8.34
C ASP A 237 12.06 0.90 9.41
N ARG A 238 10.92 1.60 9.44
CA ARG A 238 9.78 1.22 10.30
C ARG A 238 9.25 -0.17 9.97
N LEU A 239 9.10 -0.52 8.69
CA LEU A 239 8.69 -1.88 8.30
C LEU A 239 9.70 -2.93 8.79
N GLU A 240 11.00 -2.64 8.73
CA GLU A 240 12.06 -3.54 9.22
C GLU A 240 11.96 -3.83 10.74
N THR A 241 11.31 -2.96 11.51
CA THR A 241 11.11 -3.21 12.96
C THR A 241 10.10 -4.31 13.26
N ILE A 242 9.21 -4.65 12.31
CA ILE A 242 8.12 -5.60 12.53
C ILE A 242 8.12 -6.78 11.54
N PHE A 243 8.69 -6.61 10.34
CA PHE A 243 8.81 -7.69 9.37
C PHE A 243 10.24 -8.25 9.36
N PRO A 244 10.41 -9.57 9.34
CA PRO A 244 11.73 -10.19 9.29
C PRO A 244 12.43 -10.03 7.92
N GLY A 245 11.69 -9.63 6.88
CA GLY A 245 12.25 -9.36 5.56
C GLY A 245 11.57 -8.19 4.87
N VAL A 246 12.31 -7.13 4.54
CA VAL A 246 11.83 -5.95 3.81
C VAL A 246 12.74 -5.68 2.61
N ALA A 247 12.16 -5.39 1.45
CA ALA A 247 12.93 -5.00 0.27
C ALA A 247 13.43 -3.54 0.44
N LYS A 248 14.76 -3.36 0.46
CA LYS A 248 15.40 -2.05 0.69
C LYS A 248 15.36 -1.10 -0.50
N ASN A 249 14.79 -1.54 -1.63
CA ASN A 249 14.68 -0.78 -2.86
C ASN A 249 13.21 -0.60 -3.28
N PRO A 250 12.39 0.13 -2.51
CA PRO A 250 11.00 0.38 -2.89
C PRO A 250 10.95 1.08 -4.24
N LEU A 251 9.94 0.76 -5.04
CA LEU A 251 9.75 1.44 -6.32
C LEU A 251 9.18 2.85 -6.08
N LEU A 252 9.89 3.84 -6.59
CA LEU A 252 9.49 5.24 -6.54
C LEU A 252 8.53 5.55 -7.70
N LEU A 253 7.26 5.76 -7.40
CA LEU A 253 6.25 6.10 -8.38
C LEU A 253 6.05 7.62 -8.45
N ARG A 254 6.25 8.17 -9.66
CA ARG A 254 6.25 9.61 -9.90
C ARG A 254 5.18 9.99 -10.93
N ASN A 255 4.68 11.22 -10.83
CA ASN A 255 3.80 11.79 -11.86
C ASN A 255 4.59 12.32 -13.06
N SER A 256 3.88 12.85 -14.05
CA SER A 256 4.45 13.46 -15.26
C SER A 256 5.37 14.67 -14.98
N CYS A 257 5.16 15.33 -13.83
CA CYS A 257 6.00 16.45 -13.35
C CYS A 257 7.17 15.97 -12.48
N ASN A 258 7.49 14.66 -12.49
CA ASN A 258 8.55 14.02 -11.69
C ASN A 258 8.37 14.14 -10.17
N SER A 259 7.19 14.51 -9.68
CA SER A 259 6.90 14.53 -8.24
C SER A 259 6.69 13.11 -7.71
N LEU A 260 7.31 12.79 -6.58
CA LEU A 260 7.18 11.50 -5.93
C LEU A 260 5.79 11.38 -5.27
N LEU A 261 4.97 10.44 -5.77
CA LEU A 261 3.60 10.23 -5.32
C LEU A 261 3.47 9.10 -4.32
N PHE A 262 4.12 7.97 -4.63
CA PHE A 262 4.03 6.75 -3.83
C PHE A 262 5.35 6.00 -3.80
N LEU A 263 5.48 5.17 -2.78
CA LEU A 263 6.48 4.11 -2.70
C LEU A 263 5.74 2.77 -2.74
N LEU A 264 6.08 1.92 -3.70
CA LEU A 264 5.63 0.53 -3.66
C LEU A 264 6.66 -0.27 -2.86
N CYS A 265 6.29 -0.62 -1.63
CA CYS A 265 7.09 -1.36 -0.68
C CYS A 265 6.72 -2.84 -0.70
N PHE A 266 7.69 -3.70 -0.36
CA PHE A 266 7.47 -5.13 -0.16
C PHE A 266 8.04 -5.57 1.17
N ALA A 267 7.26 -6.36 1.93
CA ALA A 267 7.70 -6.99 3.16
C ALA A 267 7.19 -8.44 3.26
N ALA A 268 8.03 -9.34 3.74
CA ALA A 268 7.71 -10.75 3.94
C ALA A 268 7.68 -11.06 5.43
N ALA A 269 6.57 -11.64 5.92
CA ALA A 269 6.41 -12.00 7.33
C ALA A 269 6.85 -13.44 7.64
N ASN A 270 7.01 -14.30 6.63
CA ASN A 270 7.39 -15.70 6.84
C ASN A 270 8.92 -15.88 6.88
N GLU A 271 9.47 -16.05 8.08
CA GLU A 271 10.90 -16.22 8.33
C GLU A 271 11.55 -17.32 7.47
N ASN A 272 10.85 -18.43 7.23
CA ASN A 272 11.35 -19.56 6.45
C ASN A 272 11.38 -19.31 4.93
N ALA A 273 10.75 -18.22 4.47
CA ALA A 273 10.63 -17.90 3.04
C ALA A 273 11.20 -16.51 2.70
N ILE A 274 11.88 -15.83 3.63
CA ILE A 274 12.42 -14.47 3.42
C ILE A 274 13.30 -14.41 2.17
N LYS A 275 14.31 -15.28 2.08
CA LYS A 275 15.31 -15.23 0.99
C LYS A 275 14.65 -15.33 -0.40
N PRO A 276 13.83 -16.35 -0.72
CA PRO A 276 13.18 -16.43 -2.02
C PRO A 276 12.19 -15.28 -2.25
N ALA A 277 11.41 -14.87 -1.25
CA ALA A 277 10.46 -13.77 -1.38
C ALA A 277 11.17 -12.44 -1.69
N LEU A 278 12.22 -12.10 -0.92
CA LEU A 278 13.01 -10.88 -1.15
C LEU A 278 13.76 -10.90 -2.48
N ASN A 279 14.33 -12.03 -2.88
CA ASN A 279 15.02 -12.12 -4.17
C ASN A 279 14.09 -11.80 -5.33
N ILE A 280 12.88 -12.36 -5.31
CA ILE A 280 11.85 -12.10 -6.33
C ILE A 280 11.41 -10.64 -6.27
N ALA A 281 11.01 -10.16 -5.09
CA ALA A 281 10.50 -8.81 -4.92
C ALA A 281 11.55 -7.74 -5.28
N THR A 282 12.79 -7.90 -4.80
CA THR A 282 13.90 -6.97 -5.10
C THR A 282 14.20 -6.92 -6.59
N HIS A 283 14.17 -8.08 -7.28
CA HIS A 283 14.34 -8.12 -8.73
C HIS A 283 13.22 -7.40 -9.46
N ILE A 284 11.97 -7.62 -9.03
CA ILE A 284 10.78 -6.98 -9.62
C ILE A 284 10.77 -5.46 -9.35
N LEU A 285 11.24 -5.00 -8.20
CA LEU A 285 11.31 -3.59 -7.82
C LEU A 285 12.47 -2.82 -8.48
N LYS A 286 13.43 -3.51 -9.10
CA LYS A 286 14.46 -2.84 -9.92
C LYS A 286 13.82 -2.18 -11.14
N LYS A 287 14.27 -0.97 -11.45
CA LYS A 287 13.89 -0.28 -12.71
C LYS A 287 14.59 -0.91 -13.90
#